data_fa56158d45b59a767b41f7e38b0ec2c7
#
_entry.id   fa56158d45b59a767b41f7e38b0ec2c7
#
_cell.length_a   1.000
_cell.length_b   1.000
_cell.length_c   1.000
_cell.angle_alpha   90.00
_cell.angle_beta   90.00
_cell.angle_gamma   90.00
#
_symmetry.space_group_name_H-M   'P 1'
#
loop_
_entity.id
_entity.type
_entity.pdbx_description
1 polymer ?
#
loop_
_entity_poly.entity_id
_entity_poly.type
_entity_poly.pdbx_seq_one_letter_code
_entity_poly.pdbx_strand_id
1 'polypeptide(L)'
;EIGSGAGRFSEVFLNSTKGNLYSIDYSTAVEANLKNNKKFKSRLILSQASIYQIPFKNNSFDKIFCFGVLQHTPSFRRSISALVSKVKVNGEIVIDFYPYKGFYTKLHSKYILRPITKRIPKKFLLFWIKKTIPFSLYIFDILRKIKLGFLIRFLPITDVRGFPKNLNKKQRIEWAIMDTFDAFSPEFDNPQRLNKVIEMFEEDGCKVTFGGLVNFKGGSAVVVRALKKKAN
;
A
#
# COMPACT_ATOMS: atom_id res chain seq x y z
N GLU A 1 -0.18 -11.97 6.22
CA GLU A 1 0.19 -10.66 5.68
C GLU A 1 0.78 -10.80 4.29
N ILE A 2 0.30 -10.01 3.35
CA ILE A 2 0.82 -9.97 2.00
C ILE A 2 1.39 -8.58 1.74
N GLY A 3 2.70 -8.53 1.40
CA GLY A 3 3.44 -7.28 1.22
C GLY A 3 3.87 -6.66 2.55
N SER A 4 4.72 -7.38 3.26
CA SER A 4 5.13 -6.98 4.61
C SER A 4 6.06 -5.77 4.65
N GLY A 5 6.79 -5.51 3.56
CA GLY A 5 7.85 -4.52 3.59
C GLY A 5 8.79 -4.74 4.78
N ALA A 6 9.14 -3.66 5.48
CA ALA A 6 9.98 -3.72 6.67
C ALA A 6 9.24 -4.13 7.96
N GLY A 7 7.98 -4.59 7.87
CA GLY A 7 7.26 -5.20 9.00
C GLY A 7 6.45 -4.24 9.87
N ARG A 8 6.05 -3.09 9.35
CA ARG A 8 5.22 -2.12 10.10
C ARG A 8 3.89 -2.71 10.56
N PHE A 9 3.16 -3.35 9.65
CA PHE A 9 1.88 -3.98 9.99
C PHE A 9 2.06 -5.33 10.68
N SER A 10 3.17 -6.04 10.39
CA SER A 10 3.58 -7.23 11.15
C SER A 10 3.70 -6.89 12.64
N GLU A 11 4.39 -5.79 12.99
CA GLU A 11 4.53 -5.35 14.39
C GLU A 11 3.19 -5.04 15.04
N VAL A 12 2.31 -4.31 14.33
CA VAL A 12 0.96 -3.98 14.84
C VAL A 12 0.18 -5.25 15.14
N PHE A 13 0.14 -6.22 14.20
CA PHE A 13 -0.55 -7.48 14.39
C PHE A 13 0.00 -8.26 15.60
N LEU A 14 1.31 -8.42 15.67
CA LEU A 14 1.97 -9.23 16.68
C LEU A 14 1.88 -8.63 18.09
N ASN A 15 1.79 -7.29 18.21
CA ASN A 15 1.54 -6.61 19.48
C ASN A 15 0.06 -6.70 19.89
N SER A 16 -0.87 -6.70 18.91
CA SER A 16 -2.32 -6.62 19.18
C SER A 16 -2.99 -7.98 19.31
N THR A 17 -2.32 -9.07 18.93
CA THR A 17 -2.90 -10.42 18.92
C THR A 17 -1.95 -11.46 19.53
N LYS A 18 -2.48 -12.64 19.84
CA LYS A 18 -1.69 -13.83 20.21
C LYS A 18 -1.49 -14.80 19.03
N GLY A 19 -2.01 -14.47 17.86
CA GLY A 19 -1.96 -15.33 16.66
C GLY A 19 -0.56 -15.45 16.05
N ASN A 20 -0.36 -16.47 15.23
CA ASN A 20 0.81 -16.62 14.39
C ASN A 20 0.63 -15.78 13.13
N LEU A 21 1.69 -15.11 12.69
CA LEU A 21 1.72 -14.32 11.48
C LEU A 21 2.62 -14.99 10.43
N TYR A 22 2.02 -15.34 9.32
CA TYR A 22 2.70 -15.74 8.10
C TYR A 22 2.74 -14.52 7.17
N SER A 23 3.93 -14.04 6.90
CA SER A 23 4.10 -12.78 6.18
C SER A 23 5.00 -12.97 4.97
N ILE A 24 4.58 -12.47 3.82
CA ILE A 24 5.36 -12.52 2.59
C ILE A 24 5.60 -11.13 2.01
N ASP A 25 6.74 -10.97 1.35
CA ASP A 25 7.04 -9.83 0.50
C ASP A 25 7.81 -10.30 -0.75
N TYR A 26 7.62 -9.61 -1.86
CA TYR A 26 8.35 -9.91 -3.09
C TYR A 26 9.82 -9.47 -3.02
N SER A 27 10.11 -8.46 -2.24
CA SER A 27 11.44 -7.86 -2.10
C SER A 27 12.25 -8.45 -0.95
N THR A 28 13.52 -8.10 -0.89
CA THR A 28 14.41 -8.40 0.24
C THR A 28 14.04 -7.66 1.54
N ALA A 29 13.00 -6.84 1.53
CA ALA A 29 12.51 -6.14 2.73
C ALA A 29 12.07 -7.11 3.85
N VAL A 30 11.81 -8.38 3.53
CA VAL A 30 11.59 -9.45 4.53
C VAL A 30 12.71 -9.54 5.56
N GLU A 31 13.97 -9.26 5.16
CA GLU A 31 15.12 -9.25 6.08
C GLU A 31 15.02 -8.10 7.08
N ALA A 32 14.59 -6.93 6.62
CA ALA A 32 14.34 -5.80 7.50
C ALA A 32 13.17 -6.08 8.45
N ASN A 33 12.11 -6.74 7.97
CA ASN A 33 10.99 -7.17 8.82
C ASN A 33 11.47 -8.13 9.91
N LEU A 34 12.27 -9.14 9.55
CA LEU A 34 12.84 -10.08 10.52
C LEU A 34 13.65 -9.37 11.62
N LYS A 35 14.47 -8.40 11.23
CA LYS A 35 15.30 -7.61 12.16
C LYS A 35 14.42 -6.75 13.09
N ASN A 36 13.45 -6.04 12.52
CA ASN A 36 12.59 -5.11 13.25
C ASN A 36 11.65 -5.85 14.22
N ASN A 37 11.20 -7.05 13.86
CA ASN A 37 10.24 -7.86 14.61
C ASN A 37 10.88 -9.07 15.31
N LYS A 38 12.20 -9.06 15.52
CA LYS A 38 12.98 -10.17 16.12
C LYS A 38 12.40 -10.68 17.44
N LYS A 39 11.81 -9.81 18.26
CA LYS A 39 11.17 -10.18 19.55
C LYS A 39 9.98 -11.14 19.39
N PHE A 40 9.39 -11.23 18.18
CA PHE A 40 8.24 -12.08 17.87
C PHE A 40 8.59 -13.33 17.05
N LYS A 41 9.89 -13.70 16.94
CA LYS A 41 10.36 -14.78 16.06
C LYS A 41 9.62 -16.11 16.24
N SER A 42 9.08 -16.41 17.41
CA SER A 42 8.31 -17.64 17.67
C SER A 42 6.92 -17.65 17.02
N ARG A 43 6.40 -16.49 16.63
CA ARG A 43 5.07 -16.32 16.02
C ARG A 43 5.10 -15.67 14.64
N LEU A 44 6.28 -15.28 14.15
CA LEU A 44 6.48 -14.63 12.85
C LEU A 44 7.20 -15.57 11.90
N ILE A 45 6.51 -15.99 10.85
CA ILE A 45 7.05 -16.79 9.75
C ILE A 45 7.14 -15.88 8.52
N LEU A 46 8.35 -15.66 8.02
CA LEU A 46 8.62 -14.79 6.87
C LEU A 46 9.05 -15.60 5.65
N SER A 47 8.56 -15.21 4.49
CA SER A 47 8.99 -15.77 3.23
C SER A 47 9.12 -14.68 2.16
N GLN A 48 10.20 -14.70 1.38
CA GLN A 48 10.28 -13.89 0.17
C GLN A 48 9.53 -14.61 -0.94
N ALA A 49 8.39 -14.05 -1.37
CA ALA A 49 7.54 -14.69 -2.37
C ALA A 49 6.67 -13.68 -3.12
N SER A 50 6.28 -14.04 -4.34
CA SER A 50 5.29 -13.30 -5.11
C SER A 50 3.88 -13.57 -4.58
N ILE A 51 3.00 -12.54 -4.62
CA ILE A 51 1.57 -12.71 -4.36
C ILE A 51 0.91 -13.74 -5.29
N TYR A 52 1.47 -13.98 -6.47
CA TYR A 52 0.97 -14.98 -7.42
C TYR A 52 1.47 -16.41 -7.15
N GLN A 53 2.45 -16.54 -6.25
CA GLN A 53 3.09 -17.82 -5.87
C GLN A 53 3.27 -17.88 -4.36
N ILE A 54 2.16 -17.71 -3.63
CA ILE A 54 2.15 -17.76 -2.16
C ILE A 54 2.51 -19.20 -1.72
N PRO A 55 3.61 -19.41 -0.94
CA PRO A 55 4.18 -20.74 -0.68
C PRO A 55 3.44 -21.49 0.43
N PHE A 56 2.12 -21.34 0.50
CA PHE A 56 1.26 -21.99 1.48
C PHE A 56 0.11 -22.71 0.79
N LYS A 57 -0.44 -23.72 1.43
CA LYS A 57 -1.61 -24.47 0.93
C LYS A 57 -2.83 -23.56 0.76
N ASN A 58 -3.71 -23.91 -0.14
CA ASN A 58 -5.00 -23.26 -0.26
C ASN A 58 -5.86 -23.50 1.00
N ASN A 59 -6.77 -22.60 1.31
CA ASN A 59 -7.67 -22.68 2.46
C ASN A 59 -6.93 -22.91 3.80
N SER A 60 -5.78 -22.25 4.01
CA SER A 60 -4.96 -22.43 5.21
C SER A 60 -5.03 -21.31 6.23
N PHE A 61 -5.50 -20.11 5.83
CA PHE A 61 -5.51 -18.95 6.70
C PHE A 61 -6.91 -18.57 7.16
N ASP A 62 -7.05 -18.27 8.45
CA ASP A 62 -8.30 -17.76 9.03
C ASP A 62 -8.55 -16.30 8.59
N LYS A 63 -7.46 -15.51 8.51
CA LYS A 63 -7.49 -14.11 8.10
C LYS A 63 -6.31 -13.78 7.21
N ILE A 64 -6.56 -12.91 6.21
CA ILE A 64 -5.52 -12.35 5.34
C ILE A 64 -5.69 -10.84 5.33
N PHE A 65 -4.59 -10.11 5.47
CA PHE A 65 -4.56 -8.68 5.20
C PHE A 65 -3.46 -8.33 4.19
N CYS A 66 -3.75 -7.32 3.36
CA CYS A 66 -2.85 -6.85 2.30
C CYS A 66 -3.02 -5.34 2.13
N PHE A 67 -2.07 -4.56 2.70
CA PHE A 67 -2.16 -3.11 2.74
C PHE A 67 -1.03 -2.45 1.94
N GLY A 68 -1.40 -1.51 1.06
CA GLY A 68 -0.48 -0.73 0.24
C GLY A 68 0.19 -1.51 -0.90
N VAL A 69 -0.35 -2.66 -1.33
CA VAL A 69 0.34 -3.60 -2.23
C VAL A 69 -0.38 -3.82 -3.55
N LEU A 70 -1.68 -4.10 -3.53
CA LEU A 70 -2.41 -4.61 -4.70
C LEU A 70 -2.32 -3.71 -5.93
N GLN A 71 -2.32 -2.40 -5.73
CA GLN A 71 -2.16 -1.43 -6.81
C GLN A 71 -0.79 -1.51 -7.50
N HIS A 72 0.21 -2.07 -6.83
CA HIS A 72 1.57 -2.22 -7.34
C HIS A 72 1.84 -3.59 -7.97
N THR A 73 0.80 -4.40 -8.15
CA THR A 73 0.89 -5.70 -8.81
C THR A 73 0.59 -5.60 -10.31
N PRO A 74 1.14 -6.47 -11.16
CA PRO A 74 0.83 -6.53 -12.59
C PRO A 74 -0.67 -6.67 -12.89
N SER A 75 -1.40 -7.45 -12.09
CA SER A 75 -2.83 -7.68 -12.25
C SER A 75 -3.54 -7.66 -10.90
N PHE A 76 -4.27 -6.58 -10.64
CA PHE A 76 -5.06 -6.43 -9.42
C PHE A 76 -6.09 -7.56 -9.25
N ARG A 77 -6.78 -7.93 -10.33
CA ARG A 77 -7.79 -9.00 -10.35
C ARG A 77 -7.18 -10.36 -9.94
N ARG A 78 -6.05 -10.74 -10.56
CA ARG A 78 -5.36 -11.99 -10.22
C ARG A 78 -4.83 -12.01 -8.78
N SER A 79 -4.46 -10.84 -8.26
CA SER A 79 -4.01 -10.72 -6.87
C SER A 79 -5.15 -11.01 -5.90
N ILE A 80 -6.36 -10.51 -6.15
CA ILE A 80 -7.55 -10.86 -5.33
C ILE A 80 -7.79 -12.37 -5.36
N SER A 81 -7.81 -13.00 -6.55
CA SER A 81 -8.01 -14.45 -6.65
C SER A 81 -6.95 -15.25 -5.89
N ALA A 82 -5.69 -14.78 -5.91
CA ALA A 82 -4.62 -15.41 -5.15
C ALA A 82 -4.87 -15.34 -3.63
N LEU A 83 -5.35 -14.20 -3.11
CA LEU A 83 -5.72 -14.08 -1.69
C LEU A 83 -6.91 -14.99 -1.34
N VAL A 84 -7.96 -14.99 -2.16
CA VAL A 84 -9.15 -15.80 -1.94
C VAL A 84 -8.84 -17.29 -1.95
N SER A 85 -7.88 -17.74 -2.78
CA SER A 85 -7.46 -19.14 -2.79
C SER A 85 -6.84 -19.59 -1.46
N LYS A 86 -6.19 -18.69 -0.73
CA LYS A 86 -5.44 -19.00 0.50
C LYS A 86 -6.26 -18.90 1.78
N VAL A 87 -7.32 -18.09 1.79
CA VAL A 87 -8.19 -17.97 2.95
C VAL A 87 -9.13 -19.18 3.04
N LYS A 88 -9.39 -19.64 4.27
CA LYS A 88 -10.37 -20.69 4.59
C LYS A 88 -11.79 -20.26 4.24
N VAL A 89 -12.68 -21.23 4.07
CA VAL A 89 -14.12 -20.96 4.08
C VAL A 89 -14.50 -20.30 5.42
N ASN A 90 -15.33 -19.27 5.38
CA ASN A 90 -15.66 -18.36 6.50
C ASN A 90 -14.48 -17.53 7.03
N GLY A 91 -13.31 -17.63 6.41
CA GLY A 91 -12.18 -16.77 6.72
C GLY A 91 -12.33 -15.37 6.10
N GLU A 92 -11.59 -14.41 6.63
CA GLU A 92 -11.72 -12.99 6.33
C GLU A 92 -10.52 -12.47 5.55
N ILE A 93 -10.77 -11.63 4.54
CA ILE A 93 -9.75 -10.88 3.80
C ILE A 93 -9.99 -9.39 4.00
N VAL A 94 -8.95 -8.64 4.32
CA VAL A 94 -8.98 -7.18 4.40
C VAL A 94 -7.89 -6.61 3.51
N ILE A 95 -8.27 -5.72 2.62
CA ILE A 95 -7.34 -5.02 1.72
C ILE A 95 -7.57 -3.52 1.75
N ASP A 96 -6.53 -2.76 1.43
CA ASP A 96 -6.66 -1.39 0.97
C ASP A 96 -6.12 -1.22 -0.45
N PHE A 97 -6.47 -0.11 -1.08
CA PHE A 97 -5.99 0.22 -2.42
C PHE A 97 -6.18 1.71 -2.74
N TYR A 98 -5.46 2.17 -3.79
CA TYR A 98 -5.61 3.52 -4.30
C TYR A 98 -6.91 3.66 -5.10
N PRO A 99 -7.81 4.61 -4.72
CA PRO A 99 -9.06 4.81 -5.43
C PRO A 99 -8.86 5.52 -6.77
N TYR A 100 -9.50 5.01 -7.82
CA TYR A 100 -9.59 5.68 -9.10
C TYR A 100 -10.77 6.66 -9.12
N LYS A 101 -10.48 7.96 -9.18
CA LYS A 101 -11.45 9.07 -9.20
C LYS A 101 -11.69 9.63 -10.61
N GLY A 102 -11.64 8.77 -11.64
CA GLY A 102 -11.84 9.18 -13.03
C GLY A 102 -10.75 10.13 -13.51
N PHE A 103 -11.15 11.17 -14.27
CA PHE A 103 -10.24 12.14 -14.87
C PHE A 103 -9.35 12.86 -13.83
N TYR A 104 -9.87 13.14 -12.65
CA TYR A 104 -9.09 13.77 -11.56
C TYR A 104 -7.87 12.96 -11.13
N THR A 105 -7.93 11.63 -11.20
CA THR A 105 -6.76 10.78 -10.91
C THR A 105 -5.66 11.03 -11.94
N LYS A 106 -6.02 11.10 -13.21
CA LYS A 106 -5.05 11.31 -14.32
C LYS A 106 -4.37 12.69 -14.29
N LEU A 107 -5.01 13.70 -13.72
CA LEU A 107 -4.46 15.05 -13.60
C LEU A 107 -3.44 15.22 -12.46
N HIS A 108 -3.17 14.21 -11.67
CA HIS A 108 -2.17 14.28 -10.62
C HIS A 108 -0.76 14.11 -11.21
N SER A 109 0.20 14.94 -10.76
CA SER A 109 1.62 14.90 -11.20
C SER A 109 2.20 13.47 -11.23
N LYS A 110 1.84 12.65 -10.25
CA LYS A 110 2.17 11.24 -10.20
C LYS A 110 1.85 10.53 -11.51
N TYR A 111 0.63 10.67 -12.04
CA TYR A 111 0.19 9.96 -13.25
C TYR A 111 0.69 10.61 -14.53
N ILE A 112 0.92 11.93 -14.51
CA ILE A 112 1.50 12.67 -15.64
C ILE A 112 2.97 12.28 -15.84
N LEU A 113 3.73 12.17 -14.77
CA LEU A 113 5.18 11.94 -14.81
C LEU A 113 5.56 10.45 -14.86
N ARG A 114 4.71 9.54 -14.40
CA ARG A 114 5.01 8.10 -14.35
C ARG A 114 5.45 7.46 -15.65
N PRO A 115 4.88 7.79 -16.83
CA PRO A 115 5.38 7.21 -18.09
C PRO A 115 6.89 7.37 -18.27
N ILE A 116 7.46 8.45 -17.72
CA ILE A 116 8.89 8.76 -17.74
C ILE A 116 9.58 8.14 -16.51
N THR A 117 9.11 8.46 -15.30
CA THR A 117 9.82 8.12 -14.05
C THR A 117 9.96 6.62 -13.83
N LYS A 118 9.01 5.79 -14.25
CA LYS A 118 9.12 4.33 -14.17
C LYS A 118 10.24 3.73 -15.02
N ARG A 119 10.72 4.47 -16.06
CA ARG A 119 11.80 4.05 -16.96
C ARG A 119 13.18 4.55 -16.50
N ILE A 120 13.21 5.51 -15.59
CA ILE A 120 14.46 6.05 -15.04
C ILE A 120 15.05 5.04 -14.04
N PRO A 121 16.37 4.77 -14.10
CA PRO A 121 17.01 3.95 -13.08
C PRO A 121 16.72 4.47 -11.67
N LYS A 122 16.30 3.58 -10.77
CA LYS A 122 15.80 3.96 -9.43
C LYS A 122 16.79 4.79 -8.62
N LYS A 123 18.09 4.51 -8.74
CA LYS A 123 19.16 5.31 -8.08
C LYS A 123 19.18 6.76 -8.58
N PHE A 124 19.00 6.95 -9.88
CA PHE A 124 18.98 8.27 -10.51
C PHE A 124 17.69 9.04 -10.15
N LEU A 125 16.55 8.36 -10.20
CA LEU A 125 15.27 8.93 -9.76
C LEU A 125 15.35 9.40 -8.29
N LEU A 126 15.90 8.56 -7.40
CA LEU A 126 16.08 8.91 -5.98
C LEU A 126 17.01 10.11 -5.80
N PHE A 127 18.08 10.19 -6.59
CA PHE A 127 18.99 11.34 -6.57
C PHE A 127 18.25 12.64 -6.91
N TRP A 128 17.45 12.65 -7.98
CA TRP A 128 16.67 13.82 -8.38
C TRP A 128 15.59 14.18 -7.36
N ILE A 129 14.88 13.21 -6.81
CA ILE A 129 13.91 13.44 -5.75
C ILE A 129 14.56 14.10 -4.54
N LYS A 130 15.73 13.59 -4.08
CA LYS A 130 16.47 14.20 -2.96
C LYS A 130 16.86 15.66 -3.23
N LYS A 131 17.17 16.02 -4.47
CA LYS A 131 17.52 17.39 -4.85
C LYS A 131 16.30 18.31 -4.95
N THR A 132 15.17 17.81 -5.44
CA THR A 132 13.98 18.63 -5.74
C THR A 132 13.03 18.78 -4.57
N ILE A 133 12.96 17.79 -3.67
CA ILE A 133 11.99 17.78 -2.56
C ILE A 133 12.08 18.98 -1.63
N PRO A 134 13.26 19.47 -1.19
CA PRO A 134 13.32 20.64 -0.32
C PRO A 134 12.67 21.88 -0.93
N PHE A 135 12.86 22.08 -2.24
CA PHE A 135 12.23 23.18 -3.00
C PHE A 135 10.73 22.93 -3.21
N SER A 136 10.33 21.72 -3.56
CA SER A 136 8.92 21.35 -3.73
C SER A 136 8.11 21.52 -2.42
N LEU A 137 8.71 21.19 -1.28
CA LEU A 137 8.10 21.43 0.03
C LEU A 137 7.91 22.91 0.34
N TYR A 138 8.88 23.74 -0.05
CA TYR A 138 8.77 25.20 0.12
C TYR A 138 7.61 25.76 -0.71
N ILE A 139 7.51 25.37 -1.98
CA ILE A 139 6.38 25.75 -2.85
C ILE A 139 5.05 25.22 -2.28
N PHE A 140 5.03 23.98 -1.82
CA PHE A 140 3.86 23.36 -1.18
C PHE A 140 3.36 24.22 -0.01
N ASP A 141 4.26 24.68 0.87
CA ASP A 141 3.90 25.48 2.03
C ASP A 141 3.41 26.90 1.64
N ILE A 142 4.00 27.51 0.59
CA ILE A 142 3.52 28.79 0.04
C ILE A 142 2.11 28.63 -0.52
N LEU A 143 1.87 27.66 -1.41
CA LEU A 143 0.56 27.43 -2.03
C LEU A 143 -0.54 27.24 -0.98
N ARG A 144 -0.21 26.60 0.13
CA ARG A 144 -1.14 26.45 1.26
C ARG A 144 -1.44 27.77 1.95
N LYS A 145 -0.40 28.58 2.22
CA LYS A 145 -0.56 29.89 2.88
C LYS A 145 -1.45 30.84 2.07
N ILE A 146 -1.28 30.84 0.74
CA ILE A 146 -2.07 31.70 -0.16
C ILE A 146 -3.38 31.05 -0.63
N LYS A 147 -3.82 29.94 0.02
CA LYS A 147 -5.07 29.21 -0.26
C LYS A 147 -5.18 28.63 -1.68
N LEU A 148 -4.08 28.49 -2.41
CA LEU A 148 -3.99 27.83 -3.72
C LEU A 148 -3.63 26.34 -3.61
N GLY A 149 -4.08 25.68 -2.56
CA GLY A 149 -3.77 24.26 -2.29
C GLY A 149 -4.21 23.28 -3.39
N PHE A 150 -5.14 23.65 -4.27
CA PHE A 150 -5.54 22.82 -5.42
C PHE A 150 -4.41 22.63 -6.45
N LEU A 151 -3.44 23.57 -6.50
CA LEU A 151 -2.28 23.47 -7.40
C LEU A 151 -1.22 22.46 -6.92
N ILE A 152 -1.26 22.07 -5.65
CA ILE A 152 -0.32 21.08 -5.07
C ILE A 152 -0.32 19.77 -5.85
N ARG A 153 -1.47 19.38 -6.42
CA ARG A 153 -1.59 18.17 -7.24
C ARG A 153 -0.66 18.11 -8.46
N PHE A 154 -0.18 19.26 -8.92
CA PHE A 154 0.74 19.38 -10.05
C PHE A 154 2.22 19.40 -9.63
N LEU A 155 2.51 19.54 -8.35
CA LEU A 155 3.87 19.44 -7.86
C LEU A 155 4.36 17.97 -7.90
N PRO A 156 5.64 17.74 -8.24
CA PRO A 156 6.23 16.39 -8.22
C PRO A 156 6.59 15.93 -6.80
N ILE A 157 5.62 15.97 -5.91
CA ILE A 157 5.73 15.60 -4.51
C ILE A 157 4.42 14.94 -4.05
N THR A 158 4.52 13.99 -3.13
CA THR A 158 3.35 13.43 -2.46
C THR A 158 2.72 14.43 -1.50
N ASP A 159 1.45 14.21 -1.16
CA ASP A 159 0.73 15.06 -0.23
C ASP A 159 1.24 14.89 1.21
N VAL A 160 1.94 15.89 1.70
CA VAL A 160 2.53 15.89 3.04
C VAL A 160 1.59 16.36 4.15
N ARG A 161 0.30 16.62 3.86
CA ARG A 161 -0.69 17.11 4.86
C ARG A 161 -0.95 16.08 5.96
N GLY A 162 -0.85 14.79 5.63
CA GLY A 162 -1.05 13.69 6.57
C GLY A 162 0.15 13.40 7.48
N PHE A 163 1.26 14.11 7.33
CA PHE A 163 2.47 13.85 8.13
C PHE A 163 2.25 14.23 9.60
N PRO A 164 2.89 13.51 10.54
CA PRO A 164 2.88 13.88 11.96
C PRO A 164 3.34 15.31 12.18
N LYS A 165 2.62 16.05 13.03
CA LYS A 165 2.91 17.48 13.28
C LYS A 165 4.22 17.72 14.05
N ASN A 166 4.71 16.73 14.76
CA ASN A 166 5.91 16.79 15.59
C ASN A 166 7.23 16.47 14.84
N LEU A 167 7.17 16.32 13.52
CA LEU A 167 8.39 16.11 12.72
C LEU A 167 9.20 17.39 12.66
N ASN A 168 10.52 17.26 12.90
CA ASN A 168 11.46 18.33 12.60
C ASN A 168 11.65 18.47 11.07
N LYS A 169 12.30 19.57 10.64
CA LYS A 169 12.48 19.87 9.22
C LYS A 169 13.20 18.74 8.46
N LYS A 170 14.22 18.13 9.05
CA LYS A 170 15.00 17.03 8.44
C LYS A 170 14.11 15.81 8.25
N GLN A 171 13.40 15.38 9.30
CA GLN A 171 12.48 14.25 9.25
C GLN A 171 11.36 14.47 8.23
N ARG A 172 10.79 15.68 8.13
CA ARG A 172 9.77 16.03 7.15
C ARG A 172 10.28 15.89 5.72
N ILE A 173 11.52 16.35 5.46
CA ILE A 173 12.18 16.20 4.14
C ILE A 173 12.41 14.73 3.83
N GLU A 174 13.01 13.96 4.76
CA GLU A 174 13.28 12.54 4.58
C GLU A 174 12.00 11.75 4.30
N TRP A 175 10.93 12.01 5.04
CA TRP A 175 9.64 11.37 4.82
C TRP A 175 9.07 11.73 3.44
N ALA A 176 9.07 13.01 3.06
CA ALA A 176 8.61 13.44 1.75
C ALA A 176 9.42 12.81 0.60
N ILE A 177 10.74 12.62 0.77
CA ILE A 177 11.58 11.91 -0.19
C ILE A 177 11.12 10.46 -0.34
N MET A 178 10.92 9.75 0.78
CA MET A 178 10.52 8.34 0.78
C MET A 178 9.15 8.15 0.13
N ASP A 179 8.14 8.91 0.56
CA ASP A 179 6.77 8.82 0.02
C ASP A 179 6.73 9.22 -1.47
N THR A 180 7.51 10.25 -1.87
CA THR A 180 7.57 10.65 -3.27
C THR A 180 8.26 9.58 -4.11
N PHE A 181 9.35 9.00 -3.61
CA PHE A 181 10.02 7.91 -4.30
C PHE A 181 9.09 6.70 -4.46
N ASP A 182 8.36 6.33 -3.40
CA ASP A 182 7.38 5.25 -3.43
C ASP A 182 6.23 5.53 -4.40
N ALA A 183 5.82 6.78 -4.54
CA ALA A 183 4.79 7.17 -5.50
C ALA A 183 5.24 7.09 -6.97
N PHE A 184 6.51 7.41 -7.27
CA PHE A 184 7.00 7.57 -8.65
C PHE A 184 7.82 6.38 -9.18
N SER A 185 8.39 5.55 -8.29
CA SER A 185 9.29 4.46 -8.66
C SER A 185 8.65 3.12 -9.03
N PRO A 186 7.45 2.74 -8.57
CA PRO A 186 6.88 1.43 -8.87
C PRO A 186 6.65 1.24 -10.37
N GLU A 187 6.88 0.04 -10.85
CA GLU A 187 6.62 -0.33 -12.25
C GLU A 187 5.11 -0.32 -12.54
N PHE A 188 4.33 -0.84 -11.60
CA PHE A 188 2.86 -0.90 -11.69
C PHE A 188 2.23 0.08 -10.72
N ASP A 189 1.11 0.68 -11.12
CA ASP A 189 0.23 1.48 -10.27
C ASP A 189 -1.18 1.46 -10.86
N ASN A 190 -2.00 0.57 -10.34
CA ASN A 190 -3.30 0.20 -10.84
C ASN A 190 -4.41 0.62 -9.85
N PRO A 191 -4.74 1.94 -9.75
CA PRO A 191 -5.83 2.39 -8.90
C PRO A 191 -7.16 1.81 -9.39
N GLN A 192 -8.04 1.46 -8.46
CA GLN A 192 -9.30 0.78 -8.75
C GLN A 192 -10.52 1.60 -8.30
N ARG A 193 -11.68 1.34 -8.93
CA ARG A 193 -12.97 1.81 -8.42
C ARG A 193 -13.47 0.83 -7.35
N LEU A 194 -14.04 1.35 -6.28
CA LEU A 194 -14.52 0.53 -5.16
C LEU A 194 -15.52 -0.55 -5.61
N ASN A 195 -16.50 -0.18 -6.44
CA ASN A 195 -17.49 -1.14 -6.95
C ASN A 195 -16.82 -2.29 -7.74
N LYS A 196 -15.80 -2.00 -8.54
CA LYS A 196 -15.07 -3.04 -9.28
C LYS A 196 -14.30 -3.99 -8.37
N VAL A 197 -13.75 -3.48 -7.27
CA VAL A 197 -13.07 -4.33 -6.29
C VAL A 197 -14.07 -5.22 -5.54
N ILE A 198 -15.26 -4.69 -5.22
CA ILE A 198 -16.36 -5.47 -4.64
C ILE A 198 -16.76 -6.59 -5.59
N GLU A 199 -17.06 -6.28 -6.87
CA GLU A 199 -17.39 -7.25 -7.91
C GLU A 199 -16.33 -8.37 -8.00
N MET A 200 -15.03 -8.02 -8.00
CA MET A 200 -13.95 -9.01 -8.06
C MET A 200 -13.96 -10.01 -6.89
N PHE A 201 -14.29 -9.55 -5.68
CA PHE A 201 -14.43 -10.45 -4.52
C PHE A 201 -15.68 -11.33 -4.63
N GLU A 202 -16.80 -10.79 -5.11
CA GLU A 202 -18.06 -11.51 -5.27
C GLU A 202 -17.95 -12.60 -6.34
N GLU A 203 -17.29 -12.29 -7.47
CA GLU A 203 -16.97 -13.25 -8.53
C GLU A 203 -16.12 -14.43 -8.01
N ASP A 204 -15.22 -14.18 -7.06
CA ASP A 204 -14.38 -15.21 -6.42
C ASP A 204 -15.09 -15.92 -5.24
N GLY A 205 -16.42 -15.76 -5.11
CA GLY A 205 -17.23 -16.46 -4.10
C GLY A 205 -17.13 -15.87 -2.69
N CYS A 206 -16.74 -14.60 -2.56
CA CYS A 206 -16.74 -13.91 -1.28
C CYS A 206 -18.02 -13.10 -1.06
N LYS A 207 -18.37 -12.87 0.21
CA LYS A 207 -19.35 -11.86 0.64
C LYS A 207 -18.59 -10.65 1.14
N VAL A 208 -18.75 -9.51 0.47
CA VAL A 208 -18.20 -8.25 0.97
C VAL A 208 -19.01 -7.78 2.17
N THR A 209 -18.36 -7.59 3.30
CA THR A 209 -18.97 -7.15 4.57
C THR A 209 -18.74 -5.67 4.85
N PHE A 210 -17.73 -5.08 4.21
CA PHE A 210 -17.45 -3.66 4.25
C PHE A 210 -16.74 -3.24 2.96
N GLY A 211 -17.12 -2.09 2.42
CA GLY A 211 -16.43 -1.43 1.32
C GLY A 211 -16.57 0.09 1.46
N GLY A 212 -15.49 0.80 1.70
CA GLY A 212 -15.58 2.25 1.91
C GLY A 212 -14.30 2.93 2.36
N LEU A 213 -14.43 4.24 2.60
CA LEU A 213 -13.34 5.06 3.11
C LEU A 213 -13.21 4.88 4.63
N VAL A 214 -12.02 4.54 5.09
CA VAL A 214 -11.66 4.49 6.51
C VAL A 214 -10.74 5.66 6.81
N ASN A 215 -11.12 6.49 7.77
CA ASN A 215 -10.30 7.60 8.25
C ASN A 215 -9.50 7.17 9.47
N PHE A 216 -8.23 7.57 9.53
CA PHE A 216 -7.35 7.32 10.66
C PHE A 216 -6.45 8.54 10.91
N LYS A 217 -5.76 8.56 12.05
CA LYS A 217 -4.84 9.65 12.38
C LYS A 217 -3.71 9.72 11.34
N GLY A 218 -3.73 10.74 10.50
CA GLY A 218 -2.73 10.97 9.45
C GLY A 218 -3.18 10.66 8.03
N GLY A 219 -4.42 10.17 7.81
CA GLY A 219 -4.90 9.92 6.45
C GLY A 219 -6.23 9.19 6.34
N SER A 220 -6.48 8.70 5.16
CA SER A 220 -7.61 7.83 4.86
C SER A 220 -7.22 6.80 3.80
N ALA A 221 -7.83 5.62 3.84
CA ALA A 221 -7.68 4.58 2.83
C ALA A 221 -9.05 4.04 2.41
N VAL A 222 -9.16 3.63 1.16
CA VAL A 222 -10.31 2.84 0.71
C VAL A 222 -10.03 1.39 1.04
N VAL A 223 -10.91 0.79 1.84
CA VAL A 223 -10.75 -0.55 2.39
C VAL A 223 -11.90 -1.42 1.93
N VAL A 224 -11.62 -2.67 1.61
CA VAL A 224 -12.62 -3.73 1.43
C VAL A 224 -12.33 -4.85 2.40
N ARG A 225 -13.42 -5.33 3.04
CA ARG A 225 -13.43 -6.53 3.88
C ARG A 225 -14.38 -7.55 3.28
N ALA A 226 -13.91 -8.76 3.11
CA ALA A 226 -14.69 -9.84 2.50
C ALA A 226 -14.54 -11.14 3.28
N LEU A 227 -15.60 -11.93 3.34
CA LEU A 227 -15.64 -13.27 3.90
C LEU A 227 -15.79 -14.29 2.76
N LYS A 228 -14.96 -15.31 2.73
CA LYS A 228 -15.07 -16.40 1.76
C LYS A 228 -16.29 -17.28 2.10
N LYS A 229 -17.20 -17.40 1.14
CA LYS A 229 -18.34 -18.30 1.27
C LYS A 229 -17.92 -19.76 1.03
N LYS A 230 -18.73 -20.70 1.53
CA LYS A 230 -18.69 -22.10 1.10
C LYS A 230 -19.12 -22.13 -0.39
N ALA A 231 -18.37 -22.84 -1.21
CA ALA A 231 -18.85 -23.13 -2.56
C ALA A 231 -20.16 -23.94 -2.44
N ASN A 232 -21.21 -23.48 -3.12
CA ASN A 232 -22.45 -24.24 -3.23
C ASN A 232 -22.21 -25.51 -4.04
#